data_82311dfd46ae3532c464a838a89eb5aa
#
_entry.id   82311dfd46ae3532c464a838a89eb5aa
#
_cell.length_a   1.000
_cell.length_b   1.000
_cell.length_c   1.000
_cell.angle_alpha   90.00
_cell.angle_beta   90.00
_cell.angle_gamma   90.00
#
_symmetry.space_group_name_H-M   'P 1'
#
loop_
_entity.id
_entity.type
_entity.pdbx_description
1 polymer ?
#
loop_
_entity_poly.entity_id
_entity_poly.type
_entity_poly.pdbx_seq_one_letter_code
_entity_poly.pdbx_strand_id
1 'polypeptide(L)'
;MTRLFLLSLLMLFSMTMSAQSADKLYEEGKRLYDLEQYKEAVPKLQAAADKGHYKAQYRLGRCYDKGDGVKENDQKAFELYLKSAKQDYAKAMYQLGRCYMKGKGVAANQEEAKKWFKRAINDIKHGDDILKDLRKAKADGEEATRILTLIGKNK
;
A
#
# COMPACT_ATOMS: atom_id res chain seq x y z
N MET A 1 1.71 -33.92 38.38
CA MET A 1 2.39 -32.73 37.83
C MET A 1 2.71 -32.85 36.32
N THR A 2 2.91 -34.01 35.76
CA THR A 2 3.27 -34.20 34.33
C THR A 2 2.18 -33.88 33.31
N ARG A 3 0.88 -34.04 33.66
CA ARG A 3 -0.23 -33.75 32.73
C ARG A 3 -0.50 -32.27 32.48
N LEU A 4 -0.25 -31.41 33.47
CA LEU A 4 -0.40 -29.96 33.37
C LEU A 4 0.71 -29.33 32.49
N PHE A 5 1.93 -29.85 32.56
CA PHE A 5 3.05 -29.44 31.74
C PHE A 5 2.86 -29.80 30.25
N LEU A 6 2.29 -30.98 29.94
CA LEU A 6 1.98 -31.41 28.60
C LEU A 6 0.87 -30.57 27.96
N LEU A 7 -0.14 -30.18 28.73
CA LEU A 7 -1.23 -29.32 28.25
C LEU A 7 -0.74 -27.90 27.99
N SER A 8 0.15 -27.36 28.84
CA SER A 8 0.74 -26.03 28.60
C SER A 8 1.70 -26.02 27.39
N LEU A 9 2.44 -27.10 27.17
CA LEU A 9 3.33 -27.25 26.02
C LEU A 9 2.52 -27.41 24.70
N LEU A 10 1.39 -28.13 24.74
CA LEU A 10 0.48 -28.26 23.60
C LEU A 10 -0.22 -26.93 23.27
N MET A 11 -0.60 -26.14 24.28
CA MET A 11 -1.17 -24.81 24.06
C MET A 11 -0.12 -23.82 23.48
N LEU A 12 1.12 -23.86 23.97
CA LEU A 12 2.21 -23.07 23.40
C LEU A 12 2.55 -23.51 21.97
N PHE A 13 2.53 -24.80 21.69
CA PHE A 13 2.77 -25.34 20.34
C PHE A 13 1.63 -25.01 19.37
N SER A 14 0.37 -24.98 19.82
CA SER A 14 -0.78 -24.58 19.00
C SER A 14 -0.78 -23.06 18.73
N MET A 15 -0.29 -22.22 19.64
CA MET A 15 -0.11 -20.78 19.43
C MET A 15 1.01 -20.48 18.42
N THR A 16 2.06 -21.30 18.33
CA THR A 16 3.15 -21.10 17.37
C THR A 16 2.79 -21.59 15.95
N MET A 17 1.88 -22.52 15.79
CA MET A 17 1.43 -22.98 14.47
C MET A 17 0.40 -22.05 13.82
N SER A 18 -0.23 -21.13 14.53
CA SER A 18 -1.36 -20.33 14.01
C SER A 18 -1.00 -18.89 13.59
N ALA A 19 0.22 -18.42 13.80
CA ALA A 19 0.59 -17.05 13.43
C ALA A 19 1.59 -17.01 12.28
N GLN A 20 1.12 -17.19 11.05
CA GLN A 20 1.93 -16.76 9.92
C GLN A 20 2.39 -15.32 10.14
N SER A 21 3.70 -15.07 9.97
CA SER A 21 4.22 -13.71 10.07
C SER A 21 3.58 -12.80 9.03
N ALA A 22 3.47 -11.52 9.31
CA ALA A 22 2.95 -10.54 8.37
C ALA A 22 3.72 -10.58 7.04
N ASP A 23 5.03 -10.78 7.11
CA ASP A 23 5.91 -10.90 5.93
C ASP A 23 5.56 -12.12 5.09
N LYS A 24 5.36 -13.30 5.71
CA LYS A 24 5.00 -14.52 4.98
C LYS A 24 3.65 -14.38 4.26
N LEU A 25 2.64 -13.85 4.96
CA LEU A 25 1.33 -13.55 4.37
C LEU A 25 1.42 -12.56 3.22
N TYR A 26 2.26 -11.52 3.38
CA TYR A 26 2.50 -10.55 2.33
C TYR A 26 3.17 -11.19 1.11
N GLU A 27 4.22 -11.98 1.27
CA GLU A 27 4.91 -12.62 0.13
C GLU A 27 3.99 -13.61 -0.62
N GLU A 28 3.16 -14.39 0.11
CA GLU A 28 2.14 -15.23 -0.52
C GLU A 28 1.12 -14.38 -1.31
N GLY A 29 0.55 -13.35 -0.69
CA GLY A 29 -0.41 -12.46 -1.33
C GLY A 29 0.19 -11.70 -2.51
N LYS A 30 1.45 -11.25 -2.38
CA LYS A 30 2.20 -10.61 -3.47
C LYS A 30 2.36 -11.54 -4.67
N ARG A 31 2.79 -12.78 -4.44
CA ARG A 31 2.96 -13.79 -5.50
C ARG A 31 1.65 -14.05 -6.25
N LEU A 32 0.55 -14.21 -5.50
CA LEU A 32 -0.77 -14.40 -6.10
C LEU A 32 -1.22 -13.17 -6.91
N TYR A 33 -0.97 -11.96 -6.38
CA TYR A 33 -1.26 -10.71 -7.09
C TYR A 33 -0.46 -10.58 -8.38
N ASP A 34 0.83 -10.92 -8.36
CA ASP A 34 1.72 -10.85 -9.52
C ASP A 34 1.35 -11.91 -10.60
N LEU A 35 0.60 -12.98 -10.21
CA LEU A 35 -0.02 -13.97 -11.09
C LEU A 35 -1.47 -13.61 -11.49
N GLU A 36 -1.94 -12.41 -11.17
CA GLU A 36 -3.31 -11.92 -11.42
C GLU A 36 -4.41 -12.74 -10.73
N GLN A 37 -4.04 -13.60 -9.76
CA GLN A 37 -4.96 -14.37 -8.92
C GLN A 37 -5.48 -13.49 -7.77
N TYR A 38 -6.20 -12.43 -8.14
CA TYR A 38 -6.56 -11.36 -7.20
C TYR A 38 -7.50 -11.80 -6.10
N LYS A 39 -8.47 -12.71 -6.41
CA LYS A 39 -9.42 -13.21 -5.41
C LYS A 39 -8.73 -13.99 -4.30
N GLU A 40 -7.67 -14.72 -4.62
CA GLU A 40 -6.84 -15.49 -3.69
C GLU A 40 -5.81 -14.59 -3.00
N ALA A 41 -5.31 -13.57 -3.69
CA ALA A 41 -4.34 -12.61 -3.16
C ALA A 41 -4.93 -11.74 -2.05
N VAL A 42 -6.15 -11.25 -2.24
CA VAL A 42 -6.80 -10.30 -1.33
C VAL A 42 -6.87 -10.80 0.12
N PRO A 43 -7.34 -12.01 0.45
CA PRO A 43 -7.37 -12.46 1.85
C PRO A 43 -5.99 -12.56 2.48
N LYS A 44 -4.94 -12.90 1.73
CA LYS A 44 -3.56 -12.93 2.22
C LYS A 44 -3.03 -11.52 2.48
N LEU A 45 -3.26 -10.60 1.54
CA LEU A 45 -2.88 -9.19 1.69
C LEU A 45 -3.65 -8.53 2.83
N GLN A 46 -4.95 -8.86 3.02
CA GLN A 46 -5.75 -8.36 4.13
C GLN A 46 -5.16 -8.83 5.47
N ALA A 47 -4.90 -10.13 5.62
CA ALA A 47 -4.33 -10.67 6.86
C ALA A 47 -2.95 -10.07 7.19
N ALA A 48 -2.12 -9.78 6.18
CA ALA A 48 -0.85 -9.09 6.37
C ALA A 48 -1.05 -7.61 6.75
N ALA A 49 -1.99 -6.92 6.09
CA ALA A 49 -2.31 -5.52 6.34
C ALA A 49 -2.86 -5.29 7.75
N ASP A 50 -3.70 -6.22 8.25
CA ASP A 50 -4.25 -6.20 9.61
C ASP A 50 -3.16 -6.37 10.68
N LYS A 51 -2.07 -7.05 10.33
CA LYS A 51 -0.85 -7.16 11.16
C LYS A 51 0.08 -5.94 11.01
N GLY A 52 -0.33 -4.89 10.31
CA GLY A 52 0.42 -3.65 10.15
C GLY A 52 1.45 -3.65 9.01
N HIS A 53 1.53 -4.70 8.19
CA HIS A 53 2.54 -4.76 7.13
C HIS A 53 2.28 -3.70 6.03
N TYR A 54 3.14 -2.68 5.96
CA TYR A 54 2.93 -1.48 5.12
C TYR A 54 2.83 -1.76 3.61
N LYS A 55 3.62 -2.71 3.08
CA LYS A 55 3.52 -3.10 1.66
C LYS A 55 2.20 -3.83 1.35
N ALA A 56 1.69 -4.61 2.31
CA ALA A 56 0.39 -5.27 2.17
C ALA A 56 -0.75 -4.25 2.19
N GLN A 57 -0.70 -3.26 3.09
CA GLN A 57 -1.66 -2.15 3.12
C GLN A 57 -1.67 -1.41 1.76
N TYR A 58 -0.51 -1.08 1.20
CA TYR A 58 -0.41 -0.47 -0.12
C TYR A 58 -1.00 -1.34 -1.24
N ARG A 59 -0.64 -2.64 -1.31
CA ARG A 59 -1.16 -3.54 -2.36
C ARG A 59 -2.67 -3.75 -2.23
N LEU A 60 -3.16 -3.93 -1.02
CA LEU A 60 -4.59 -4.05 -0.76
C LEU A 60 -5.34 -2.75 -1.13
N GLY A 61 -4.74 -1.59 -0.84
CA GLY A 61 -5.24 -0.30 -1.31
C GLY A 61 -5.39 -0.25 -2.82
N ARG A 62 -4.42 -0.79 -3.57
CA ARG A 62 -4.51 -0.91 -5.02
C ARG A 62 -5.61 -1.87 -5.48
N CYS A 63 -5.84 -2.97 -4.75
CA CYS A 63 -6.97 -3.86 -5.04
C CYS A 63 -8.30 -3.12 -4.96
N TYR A 64 -8.51 -2.32 -3.91
CA TYR A 64 -9.72 -1.51 -3.78
C TYR A 64 -9.80 -0.35 -4.77
N ASP A 65 -8.67 0.28 -5.14
CA ASP A 65 -8.62 1.38 -6.12
C ASP A 65 -8.97 0.93 -7.54
N LYS A 66 -8.70 -0.35 -7.88
CA LYS A 66 -8.91 -0.91 -9.22
C LYS A 66 -10.06 -1.92 -9.30
N GLY A 67 -10.56 -2.41 -8.18
CA GLY A 67 -11.50 -3.52 -8.16
C GLY A 67 -10.84 -4.90 -8.40
N ASP A 68 -9.52 -5.03 -8.17
CA ASP A 68 -8.77 -6.28 -8.37
C ASP A 68 -9.13 -7.28 -7.25
N GLY A 69 -9.97 -8.27 -7.56
CA GLY A 69 -10.41 -9.32 -6.63
C GLY A 69 -11.40 -8.87 -5.55
N VAL A 70 -11.73 -7.59 -5.49
CA VAL A 70 -12.73 -6.97 -4.61
C VAL A 70 -13.55 -5.94 -5.37
N LYS A 71 -14.70 -5.56 -4.83
CA LYS A 71 -15.45 -4.40 -5.37
C LYS A 71 -14.63 -3.14 -5.13
N GLU A 72 -14.50 -2.29 -6.17
CA GLU A 72 -13.86 -0.98 -6.08
C GLU A 72 -14.44 -0.16 -4.92
N ASN A 73 -13.53 0.48 -4.16
CA ASN A 73 -13.88 1.33 -3.05
C ASN A 73 -12.77 2.36 -2.79
N ASP A 74 -12.95 3.55 -3.30
CA ASP A 74 -11.98 4.65 -3.20
C ASP A 74 -11.67 5.06 -1.76
N GLN A 75 -12.66 5.02 -0.87
CA GLN A 75 -12.45 5.38 0.53
C GLN A 75 -11.58 4.35 1.26
N LYS A 76 -11.84 3.05 1.06
CA LYS A 76 -10.97 1.99 1.60
C LYS A 76 -9.55 2.04 1.03
N ALA A 77 -9.43 2.33 -0.28
CA ALA A 77 -8.12 2.51 -0.91
C ALA A 77 -7.36 3.67 -0.26
N PHE A 78 -7.99 4.83 -0.09
CA PHE A 78 -7.42 5.99 0.58
C PHE A 78 -6.95 5.67 2.01
N GLU A 79 -7.79 5.03 2.82
CA GLU A 79 -7.47 4.66 4.21
C GLU A 79 -6.25 3.72 4.27
N LEU A 80 -6.16 2.74 3.37
CA LEU A 80 -5.05 1.80 3.28
C LEU A 80 -3.76 2.48 2.81
N TYR A 81 -3.83 3.38 1.83
CA TYR A 81 -2.69 4.19 1.43
C TYR A 81 -2.22 5.10 2.56
N LEU A 82 -3.14 5.69 3.32
CA LEU A 82 -2.81 6.52 4.48
C LEU A 82 -2.07 5.72 5.57
N LYS A 83 -2.55 4.51 5.90
CA LYS A 83 -1.89 3.62 6.86
C LYS A 83 -0.47 3.26 6.43
N SER A 84 -0.29 2.93 5.15
CA SER A 84 1.02 2.61 4.57
C SER A 84 1.95 3.84 4.50
N ALA A 85 1.42 5.01 4.11
CA ALA A 85 2.18 6.25 4.02
C ALA A 85 2.65 6.79 5.38
N LYS A 86 1.88 6.53 6.46
CA LYS A 86 2.29 6.83 7.84
C LYS A 86 3.49 5.99 8.31
N GLN A 87 3.80 4.90 7.63
CA GLN A 87 5.00 4.07 7.84
C GLN A 87 6.10 4.41 6.82
N ASP A 88 6.08 5.62 6.28
CA ASP A 88 7.07 6.18 5.36
C ASP A 88 7.26 5.38 4.04
N TYR A 89 6.20 4.70 3.56
CA TYR A 89 6.28 4.02 2.27
C TYR A 89 6.00 4.98 1.10
N ALA A 90 7.03 5.36 0.36
CA ALA A 90 6.99 6.36 -0.70
C ALA A 90 5.94 6.07 -1.79
N LYS A 91 5.76 4.80 -2.20
CA LYS A 91 4.74 4.42 -3.18
C LYS A 91 3.32 4.68 -2.68
N ALA A 92 3.07 4.52 -1.37
CA ALA A 92 1.78 4.84 -0.76
C ALA A 92 1.59 6.35 -0.63
N MET A 93 2.64 7.10 -0.27
CA MET A 93 2.61 8.58 -0.25
C MET A 93 2.26 9.15 -1.62
N TYR A 94 2.83 8.58 -2.69
CA TYR A 94 2.51 8.97 -4.06
C TYR A 94 1.03 8.73 -4.40
N GLN A 95 0.48 7.54 -4.08
CA GLN A 95 -0.95 7.27 -4.31
C GLN A 95 -1.84 8.20 -3.47
N LEU A 96 -1.44 8.49 -2.24
CA LEU A 96 -2.17 9.42 -1.37
C LEU A 96 -2.22 10.85 -1.97
N GLY A 97 -1.10 11.30 -2.55
CA GLY A 97 -1.06 12.55 -3.32
C GLY A 97 -2.05 12.55 -4.48
N ARG A 98 -2.16 11.43 -5.20
CA ARG A 98 -3.14 11.27 -6.29
C ARG A 98 -4.60 11.29 -5.77
N CYS A 99 -4.86 10.65 -4.63
CA CYS A 99 -6.18 10.67 -4.00
C CYS A 99 -6.61 12.10 -3.68
N TYR A 100 -5.75 12.88 -3.04
CA TYR A 100 -6.02 14.30 -2.76
C TYR A 100 -6.13 15.16 -4.02
N MET A 101 -5.30 14.91 -5.03
CA MET A 101 -5.35 15.67 -6.28
C MET A 101 -6.66 15.46 -7.04
N LYS A 102 -7.21 14.23 -7.02
CA LYS A 102 -8.40 13.83 -7.79
C LYS A 102 -9.69 13.85 -6.96
N GLY A 103 -9.61 13.89 -5.63
CA GLY A 103 -10.76 13.72 -4.77
C GLY A 103 -11.26 12.28 -4.69
N LYS A 104 -10.33 11.28 -4.79
CA LYS A 104 -10.68 9.86 -4.70
C LYS A 104 -10.66 9.38 -3.25
N GLY A 105 -11.80 9.02 -2.70
CA GLY A 105 -11.96 8.55 -1.32
C GLY A 105 -11.76 9.63 -0.24
N VAL A 106 -11.51 10.88 -0.65
CA VAL A 106 -11.31 12.04 0.21
C VAL A 106 -11.65 13.31 -0.59
N ALA A 107 -12.01 14.39 0.09
CA ALA A 107 -12.20 15.69 -0.58
C ALA A 107 -10.90 16.14 -1.27
N ALA A 108 -11.02 16.65 -2.51
CA ALA A 108 -9.87 17.14 -3.26
C ALA A 108 -9.17 18.29 -2.51
N ASN A 109 -7.84 18.20 -2.41
CA ASN A 109 -7.02 19.21 -1.75
C ASN A 109 -5.62 19.25 -2.40
N GLN A 110 -5.35 20.33 -3.14
CA GLN A 110 -4.10 20.48 -3.90
C GLN A 110 -2.87 20.68 -2.99
N GLU A 111 -3.03 21.32 -1.84
CA GLU A 111 -1.92 21.53 -0.90
C GLU A 111 -1.52 20.22 -0.21
N GLU A 112 -2.48 19.40 0.21
CA GLU A 112 -2.21 18.05 0.72
C GLU A 112 -1.60 17.17 -0.38
N ALA A 113 -2.11 17.22 -1.61
CA ALA A 113 -1.52 16.50 -2.73
C ALA A 113 -0.05 16.85 -2.94
N LYS A 114 0.26 18.15 -3.00
CA LYS A 114 1.64 18.68 -3.12
C LYS A 114 2.56 18.21 -1.99
N LYS A 115 2.07 18.24 -0.76
CA LYS A 115 2.80 17.79 0.43
C LYS A 115 3.17 16.31 0.35
N TRP A 116 2.19 15.46 0.00
CA TRP A 116 2.42 14.02 -0.12
C TRP A 116 3.32 13.65 -1.29
N PHE A 117 3.17 14.32 -2.45
CA PHE A 117 4.09 14.11 -3.58
C PHE A 117 5.53 14.52 -3.21
N LYS A 118 5.71 15.67 -2.55
CA LYS A 118 7.05 16.08 -2.09
C LYS A 118 7.67 15.09 -1.12
N ARG A 119 6.89 14.54 -0.18
CA ARG A 119 7.40 13.49 0.71
C ARG A 119 7.81 12.24 -0.05
N ALA A 120 6.98 11.80 -1.01
CA ALA A 120 7.28 10.62 -1.83
C ALA A 120 8.58 10.74 -2.63
N ILE A 121 8.82 11.89 -3.26
CA ILE A 121 10.04 12.12 -4.07
C ILE A 121 11.29 12.43 -3.24
N ASN A 122 11.13 12.86 -1.99
CA ASN A 122 12.25 13.07 -1.07
C ASN A 122 12.65 11.80 -0.31
N ASP A 123 11.95 10.69 -0.53
CA ASP A 123 12.32 9.38 0.01
C ASP A 123 13.64 8.91 -0.62
N ILE A 124 14.63 8.60 0.22
CA ILE A 124 15.99 8.24 -0.20
C ILE A 124 16.01 6.97 -1.07
N LYS A 125 15.05 6.07 -0.86
CA LYS A 125 15.05 4.76 -1.51
C LYS A 125 14.27 4.72 -2.83
N HIS A 126 13.22 5.52 -2.98
CA HIS A 126 12.28 5.42 -4.10
C HIS A 126 11.97 6.75 -4.78
N GLY A 127 12.43 7.87 -4.24
CA GLY A 127 12.09 9.20 -4.74
C GLY A 127 12.59 9.44 -6.16
N ASP A 128 13.81 9.03 -6.46
CA ASP A 128 14.38 9.17 -7.82
C ASP A 128 13.65 8.29 -8.85
N ASP A 129 13.24 7.09 -8.47
CA ASP A 129 12.45 6.22 -9.35
C ASP A 129 11.09 6.85 -9.65
N ILE A 130 10.42 7.40 -8.64
CA ILE A 130 9.13 8.11 -8.81
C ILE A 130 9.29 9.31 -9.75
N LEU A 131 10.35 10.12 -9.57
CA LEU A 131 10.63 11.26 -10.44
C LEU A 131 10.94 10.84 -11.87
N LYS A 132 11.72 9.78 -12.06
CA LYS A 132 12.06 9.23 -13.36
C LYS A 132 10.81 8.75 -14.09
N ASP A 133 9.95 8.01 -13.40
CA ASP A 133 8.68 7.52 -13.97
C ASP A 133 7.75 8.68 -14.34
N LEU A 134 7.64 9.72 -13.50
CA LEU A 134 6.86 10.91 -13.80
C LEU A 134 7.39 11.68 -15.02
N ARG A 135 8.72 11.84 -15.14
CA ARG A 135 9.33 12.51 -16.29
C ARG A 135 9.12 11.73 -17.59
N LYS A 136 9.20 10.40 -17.53
CA LYS A 136 8.90 9.52 -18.66
C LYS A 136 7.41 9.63 -19.04
N ALA A 137 6.51 9.58 -18.06
CA ALA A 137 5.06 9.67 -18.28
C ALA A 137 4.60 11.09 -18.68
N LYS A 138 5.42 12.14 -18.52
CA LYS A 138 5.10 13.52 -18.92
C LYS A 138 4.83 13.63 -20.42
N ALA A 139 5.53 12.86 -21.24
CA ALA A 139 5.33 12.85 -22.68
C ALA A 139 3.96 12.29 -23.09
N ASP A 140 3.37 11.42 -22.25
CA ASP A 140 2.19 10.63 -22.58
C ASP A 140 0.92 11.05 -21.80
N GLY A 141 1.01 12.04 -20.87
CA GLY A 141 -0.16 12.36 -20.05
C GLY A 141 -0.15 13.65 -19.23
N GLU A 142 -1.34 14.25 -19.15
CA GLU A 142 -1.59 15.45 -18.35
C GLU A 142 -1.36 15.27 -16.84
N GLU A 143 -1.62 14.06 -16.31
CA GLU A 143 -1.51 13.79 -14.88
C GLU A 143 -0.07 13.97 -14.38
N ALA A 144 0.91 13.38 -15.07
CA ALA A 144 2.32 13.52 -14.73
C ALA A 144 2.78 14.99 -14.82
N THR A 145 2.34 15.70 -15.86
CA THR A 145 2.62 17.13 -16.01
C THR A 145 2.04 17.94 -14.84
N ARG A 146 0.79 17.69 -14.44
CA ARG A 146 0.17 18.37 -13.29
C ARG A 146 0.91 18.11 -12.00
N ILE A 147 1.34 16.86 -11.74
CA ILE A 147 2.11 16.50 -10.55
C ILE A 147 3.46 17.23 -10.54
N LEU A 148 4.22 17.17 -11.65
CA LEU A 148 5.53 17.83 -11.76
C LEU A 148 5.41 19.35 -11.58
N THR A 149 4.37 19.97 -12.12
CA THR A 149 4.09 21.40 -11.94
C THR A 149 3.80 21.70 -10.47
N LEU A 150 2.93 20.90 -9.84
CA LEU A 150 2.52 21.09 -8.45
C LEU A 150 3.70 21.03 -7.47
N ILE A 151 4.67 20.15 -7.73
CA ILE A 151 5.88 20.00 -6.88
C ILE A 151 7.04 20.93 -7.29
N GLY A 152 6.91 21.71 -8.36
CA GLY A 152 7.94 22.63 -8.85
C GLY A 152 9.10 21.93 -9.59
N LYS A 153 8.90 20.79 -10.20
CA LYS A 153 9.90 19.98 -10.95
C LYS A 153 9.61 19.90 -12.45
N ASN A 154 8.85 20.83 -13.00
CA ASN A 154 8.39 20.80 -14.38
C ASN A 154 9.44 21.23 -15.46
N LYS A 155 10.66 21.56 -15.02
CA LYS A 155 11.78 21.95 -15.90
C LYS A 155 12.46 20.76 -16.54
#